data_1d6944f3fb8196f01826b1f7856c7c98
#
_entry.id   1d6944f3fb8196f01826b1f7856c7c98
#
_cell.length_a   1.000
_cell.length_b   1.000
_cell.length_c   1.000
_cell.angle_alpha   90.00
_cell.angle_beta   90.00
_cell.angle_gamma   90.00
#
_symmetry.space_group_name_H-M   'P 1'
#
loop_
_entity.id
_entity.type
_entity.pdbx_description
1 polymer ?
#
loop_
_entity_poly.entity_id
_entity_poly.type
_entity_poly.pdbx_seq_one_letter_code
_entity_poly.pdbx_strand_id
1 'polypeptide(L)'
;MNYTPKSGLNVPVITVLDDSGRVIADEQRRVIRHVVQNGYGADVVFGVGTTGEWNRIANAERQRIMEIEVDEVRRINAVRIADCSENSHPVIRNPQSRSPQSAIRGSAIRDPQSVEAWVGVNGSTRAEILDNLDAAIQSGADAAVIAPLAIEDLAERDIVRFFQRDVADLIEASKGGLPIFLYDNADINAQGQPPHIRTRIVKHLSRLPWVRGVKVSASRRVIGNYTKAALHYKLPGEFGIYIGNAMLIFEMYRPSHGLFGRFREGWRDHLLHYTPPIGVVSGPANCLPREWQKAWRVCWASDDELTDVYKDLCSRFEEICGFDEGGRRVMKTIACIKCALVMDGVISSAAVGRGTKALSVEQKKIFCDEYYALRDYVRKKIDLTWQTATC
;
A
#
# COMPACT_ATOMS: atom_id res chain seq x y z
N MET A 1 -20.48 7.22 9.09
CA MET A 1 -19.82 6.23 8.19
C MET A 1 -19.35 5.04 9.01
N ASN A 2 -19.78 3.82 8.68
CA ASN A 2 -19.33 2.59 9.34
C ASN A 2 -18.30 1.89 8.45
N TYR A 3 -17.03 2.33 8.54
CA TYR A 3 -15.90 1.78 7.78
C TYR A 3 -14.77 1.39 8.73
N THR A 4 -14.26 0.18 8.57
CA THR A 4 -13.10 -0.34 9.31
C THR A 4 -11.92 -0.42 8.34
N PRO A 5 -10.78 0.24 8.63
CA PRO A 5 -9.59 0.21 7.77
C PRO A 5 -9.14 -1.22 7.44
N LYS A 6 -8.95 -1.50 6.16
CA LYS A 6 -8.56 -2.82 5.64
C LYS A 6 -7.13 -3.15 6.08
N SER A 7 -6.96 -4.27 6.76
CA SER A 7 -5.63 -4.80 7.12
C SER A 7 -5.03 -5.57 5.96
N GLY A 8 -3.71 -5.52 5.80
CA GLY A 8 -3.03 -6.39 4.84
C GLY A 8 -2.05 -5.69 3.90
N LEU A 9 -1.81 -6.34 2.75
CA LEU A 9 -0.96 -5.85 1.69
C LEU A 9 -1.71 -4.87 0.79
N ASN A 10 -1.25 -3.62 0.75
CA ASN A 10 -1.69 -2.60 -0.18
C ASN A 10 -0.65 -2.47 -1.31
N VAL A 11 -1.05 -2.68 -2.55
CA VAL A 11 -0.17 -2.59 -3.71
C VAL A 11 -0.43 -1.31 -4.48
N PRO A 12 0.50 -0.33 -4.43
CA PRO A 12 0.42 0.86 -5.25
C PRO A 12 0.78 0.47 -6.68
N VAL A 13 -0.23 0.30 -7.54
CA VAL A 13 -0.04 -0.17 -8.91
C VAL A 13 0.69 0.86 -9.77
N ILE A 14 1.55 0.36 -10.67
CA ILE A 14 2.18 1.18 -11.71
C ILE A 14 1.13 1.66 -12.70
N THR A 15 1.42 2.76 -13.38
CA THR A 15 0.61 3.22 -14.52
C THR A 15 1.22 2.71 -15.82
N VAL A 16 0.42 2.01 -16.63
CA VAL A 16 0.85 1.53 -17.95
C VAL A 16 0.60 2.62 -18.98
N LEU A 17 1.67 3.13 -19.57
CA LEU A 17 1.64 4.25 -20.50
C LEU A 17 2.01 3.81 -21.92
N ASP A 18 1.37 4.41 -22.92
CA ASP A 18 1.86 4.40 -24.30
C ASP A 18 2.98 5.46 -24.48
N ASP A 19 3.57 5.48 -25.67
CA ASP A 19 4.65 6.43 -26.00
C ASP A 19 4.21 7.90 -25.96
N SER A 20 2.91 8.16 -26.02
CA SER A 20 2.33 9.50 -25.89
C SER A 20 2.04 9.90 -24.43
N GLY A 21 2.26 9.00 -23.47
CA GLY A 21 1.99 9.22 -22.05
C GLY A 21 0.52 9.02 -21.66
N ARG A 22 -0.28 8.37 -22.51
CA ARG A 22 -1.67 8.00 -22.20
C ARG A 22 -1.76 6.60 -21.62
N VAL A 23 -2.74 6.37 -20.76
CA VAL A 23 -2.97 5.07 -20.11
C VAL A 23 -3.48 4.05 -21.11
N ILE A 24 -2.83 2.88 -21.16
CA ILE A 24 -3.28 1.70 -21.89
C ILE A 24 -4.25 0.92 -21.00
N ALA A 25 -5.56 1.20 -21.14
CA ALA A 25 -6.59 0.74 -20.22
C ALA A 25 -6.62 -0.78 -20.00
N ASP A 26 -6.54 -1.56 -21.09
CA ASP A 26 -6.61 -3.04 -21.00
C ASP A 26 -5.39 -3.63 -20.29
N GLU A 27 -4.22 -3.00 -20.45
CA GLU A 27 -3.01 -3.40 -19.74
C GLU A 27 -3.04 -2.98 -18.28
N GLN A 28 -3.57 -1.79 -17.98
CA GLN A 28 -3.79 -1.37 -16.61
C GLN A 28 -4.70 -2.36 -15.86
N ARG A 29 -5.77 -2.84 -16.51
CA ARG A 29 -6.64 -3.89 -15.95
C ARG A 29 -5.88 -5.21 -15.75
N ARG A 30 -4.97 -5.59 -16.66
CA ARG A 30 -4.13 -6.79 -16.48
C ARG A 30 -3.20 -6.66 -15.27
N VAL A 31 -2.61 -5.48 -15.04
CA VAL A 31 -1.79 -5.21 -13.84
C VAL A 31 -2.63 -5.37 -12.57
N ILE A 32 -3.85 -4.84 -12.52
CA ILE A 32 -4.74 -4.98 -11.38
C ILE A 32 -5.05 -6.46 -11.08
N ARG A 33 -5.41 -7.24 -12.10
CA ARG A 33 -5.62 -8.70 -11.94
C ARG A 33 -4.36 -9.42 -11.48
N HIS A 34 -3.20 -9.04 -12.05
CA HIS A 34 -1.92 -9.61 -11.69
C HIS A 34 -1.57 -9.38 -10.22
N VAL A 35 -1.77 -8.18 -9.67
CA VAL A 35 -1.45 -7.91 -8.27
C VAL A 35 -2.42 -8.53 -7.28
N VAL A 36 -3.68 -8.75 -7.68
CA VAL A 36 -4.71 -9.40 -6.84
C VAL A 36 -4.52 -10.92 -6.75
N GLN A 37 -4.02 -11.58 -7.83
CA GLN A 37 -3.72 -13.02 -7.85
C GLN A 37 -4.87 -13.91 -7.36
N ASN A 38 -6.10 -13.61 -7.75
CA ASN A 38 -7.30 -14.33 -7.27
C ASN A 38 -7.43 -14.38 -5.73
N GLY A 39 -6.89 -13.37 -5.03
CA GLY A 39 -6.93 -13.25 -3.57
C GLY A 39 -5.69 -13.77 -2.84
N TYR A 40 -4.67 -14.22 -3.56
CA TYR A 40 -3.37 -14.58 -2.98
C TYR A 40 -2.35 -13.45 -3.01
N GLY A 41 -2.72 -12.28 -3.54
CA GLY A 41 -1.92 -11.07 -3.64
C GLY A 41 -2.46 -9.94 -2.78
N ALA A 42 -2.70 -8.78 -3.41
CA ALA A 42 -3.14 -7.56 -2.74
C ALA A 42 -4.49 -7.71 -2.02
N ASP A 43 -4.57 -7.18 -0.79
CA ASP A 43 -5.83 -6.93 -0.09
C ASP A 43 -6.43 -5.58 -0.51
N VAL A 44 -5.56 -4.64 -0.91
CA VAL A 44 -5.92 -3.32 -1.41
C VAL A 44 -5.11 -3.03 -2.68
N VAL A 45 -5.78 -2.65 -3.75
CA VAL A 45 -5.17 -2.05 -4.93
C VAL A 45 -5.17 -0.54 -4.74
N PHE A 46 -4.04 0.14 -5.01
CA PHE A 46 -3.91 1.57 -4.79
C PHE A 46 -3.42 2.27 -6.06
N GLY A 47 -4.34 2.85 -6.82
CA GLY A 47 -4.03 3.62 -8.03
C GLY A 47 -3.62 5.06 -7.75
N VAL A 48 -3.02 5.68 -8.76
CA VAL A 48 -2.62 7.10 -8.72
C VAL A 48 -1.70 7.44 -7.52
N GLY A 49 -0.95 6.44 -7.02
CA GLY A 49 0.07 6.63 -5.98
C GLY A 49 1.41 7.11 -6.56
N THR A 50 2.43 7.24 -5.70
CA THR A 50 3.80 7.60 -6.11
C THR A 50 4.39 6.56 -7.07
N THR A 51 4.15 5.28 -6.84
CA THR A 51 4.56 4.19 -7.74
C THR A 51 3.83 4.28 -9.08
N GLY A 52 2.58 4.79 -9.09
CA GLY A 52 1.80 5.08 -10.30
C GLY A 52 2.16 6.40 -10.98
N GLU A 53 3.24 7.08 -10.54
CA GLU A 53 3.78 8.28 -11.20
C GLU A 53 2.79 9.45 -11.28
N TRP A 54 1.92 9.62 -10.27
CA TRP A 54 0.82 10.59 -10.28
C TRP A 54 1.22 12.01 -10.70
N ASN A 55 2.42 12.47 -10.29
CA ASN A 55 2.93 13.82 -10.58
C ASN A 55 3.61 13.95 -11.96
N ARG A 56 3.53 12.91 -12.79
CA ARG A 56 4.21 12.81 -14.10
C ARG A 56 3.26 12.45 -15.24
N ILE A 57 1.98 12.34 -14.92
CA ILE A 57 0.89 12.06 -15.85
C ILE A 57 -0.15 13.17 -15.77
N ALA A 58 -0.87 13.40 -16.88
CA ALA A 58 -1.90 14.43 -16.96
C ALA A 58 -3.07 14.16 -15.99
N ASN A 59 -3.74 15.20 -15.50
CA ASN A 59 -4.85 15.04 -14.56
C ASN A 59 -5.98 14.17 -15.11
N ALA A 60 -6.33 14.35 -16.37
CA ALA A 60 -7.35 13.53 -17.04
C ALA A 60 -6.98 12.03 -17.04
N GLU A 61 -5.70 11.68 -17.22
CA GLU A 61 -5.25 10.29 -17.15
C GLU A 61 -5.27 9.76 -15.70
N ARG A 62 -5.01 10.60 -14.69
CA ARG A 62 -5.17 10.21 -13.27
C ARG A 62 -6.62 9.83 -12.96
N GLN A 63 -7.58 10.64 -13.38
CA GLN A 63 -9.01 10.36 -13.21
C GLN A 63 -9.43 9.09 -13.96
N ARG A 64 -8.93 8.91 -15.17
CA ARG A 64 -9.16 7.68 -15.95
C ARG A 64 -8.62 6.41 -15.26
N ILE A 65 -7.46 6.50 -14.58
CA ILE A 65 -6.92 5.38 -13.80
C ILE A 65 -7.85 5.05 -12.63
N MET A 66 -8.39 6.06 -11.93
CA MET A 66 -9.34 5.84 -10.83
C MET A 66 -10.56 5.04 -11.31
N GLU A 67 -11.14 5.41 -12.44
CA GLU A 67 -12.28 4.69 -13.04
C GLU A 67 -11.92 3.23 -13.41
N ILE A 68 -10.79 3.04 -14.10
CA ILE A 68 -10.31 1.71 -14.51
C ILE A 68 -10.08 0.80 -13.30
N GLU A 69 -9.48 1.33 -12.26
CA GLU A 69 -9.14 0.57 -11.05
C GLU A 69 -10.39 0.14 -10.29
N VAL A 70 -11.28 1.08 -10.01
CA VAL A 70 -12.52 0.80 -9.29
C VAL A 70 -13.39 -0.20 -10.05
N ASP A 71 -13.55 -0.01 -11.36
CA ASP A 71 -14.32 -0.91 -12.22
C ASP A 71 -13.71 -2.34 -12.23
N GLU A 72 -12.37 -2.44 -12.37
CA GLU A 72 -11.73 -3.76 -12.43
C GLU A 72 -11.74 -4.49 -11.08
N VAL A 73 -11.53 -3.79 -9.97
CA VAL A 73 -11.62 -4.37 -8.62
C VAL A 73 -13.06 -4.86 -8.35
N ARG A 74 -14.08 -4.10 -8.75
CA ARG A 74 -15.48 -4.56 -8.65
C ARG A 74 -15.74 -5.83 -9.46
N ARG A 75 -15.19 -5.93 -10.67
CA ARG A 75 -15.31 -7.14 -11.51
C ARG A 75 -14.65 -8.34 -10.83
N ILE A 76 -13.45 -8.16 -10.28
CA ILE A 76 -12.73 -9.21 -9.56
C ILE A 76 -13.56 -9.69 -8.35
N ASN A 77 -14.09 -8.78 -7.55
CA ASN A 77 -14.90 -9.12 -6.39
C ASN A 77 -16.19 -9.84 -6.78
N ALA A 78 -16.87 -9.43 -7.86
CA ALA A 78 -18.08 -10.07 -8.35
C ALA A 78 -17.85 -11.54 -8.76
N VAL A 79 -16.74 -11.83 -9.47
CA VAL A 79 -16.36 -13.19 -9.87
C VAL A 79 -16.07 -14.05 -8.63
N ARG A 80 -15.32 -13.53 -7.65
CA ARG A 80 -14.98 -14.26 -6.42
C ARG A 80 -16.19 -14.61 -5.57
N ILE A 81 -17.20 -13.73 -5.50
CA ILE A 81 -18.46 -14.02 -4.79
C ILE A 81 -19.21 -15.15 -5.50
N ALA A 82 -19.25 -15.16 -6.83
CA ALA A 82 -19.90 -16.23 -7.59
C ALA A 82 -19.23 -17.59 -7.34
N ASP A 83 -17.89 -17.66 -7.41
CA ASP A 83 -17.13 -18.89 -7.15
C ASP A 83 -17.35 -19.44 -5.73
N CYS A 84 -17.49 -18.56 -4.73
CA CYS A 84 -17.75 -18.97 -3.35
C CYS A 84 -19.18 -19.51 -3.14
N SER A 85 -20.15 -19.01 -3.89
CA SER A 85 -21.55 -19.46 -3.80
C SER A 85 -21.75 -20.87 -4.38
N GLU A 86 -20.93 -21.26 -5.37
CA GLU A 86 -20.96 -22.59 -6.01
C GLU A 86 -20.18 -23.65 -5.21
N ASN A 87 -19.18 -23.27 -4.41
CA ASN A 87 -18.29 -24.16 -3.67
C ASN A 87 -18.44 -24.04 -2.14
N SER A 88 -19.66 -24.03 -1.60
CA SER A 88 -19.91 -23.98 -0.17
C SER A 88 -19.52 -25.28 0.56
N HIS A 89 -18.21 -25.51 0.76
CA HIS A 89 -17.71 -26.46 1.74
C HIS A 89 -17.52 -25.75 3.10
N PRO A 90 -17.96 -26.36 4.22
CA PRO A 90 -17.82 -25.73 5.53
C PRO A 90 -16.36 -25.58 5.93
N VAL A 91 -15.93 -24.35 6.16
CA VAL A 91 -14.61 -24.05 6.72
C VAL A 91 -14.53 -24.63 8.13
N ILE A 92 -13.69 -25.64 8.34
CA ILE A 92 -13.41 -26.20 9.66
C ILE A 92 -12.65 -25.13 10.47
N ARG A 93 -13.35 -24.50 11.41
CA ARG A 93 -12.73 -23.58 12.38
C ARG A 93 -12.01 -24.41 13.44
N ASN A 94 -10.70 -24.26 13.56
CA ASN A 94 -9.92 -24.85 14.65
C ASN A 94 -10.07 -23.97 15.92
N PRO A 95 -10.62 -24.50 17.05
CA PRO A 95 -10.97 -23.69 18.23
C PRO A 95 -9.83 -23.45 19.24
N GLN A 96 -8.57 -23.82 18.96
CA GLN A 96 -7.53 -23.91 19.99
C GLN A 96 -6.35 -22.94 19.85
N SER A 97 -6.56 -21.63 19.72
CA SER A 97 -5.50 -20.66 20.02
C SER A 97 -6.08 -19.37 20.60
N ARG A 98 -6.28 -19.36 21.91
CA ARG A 98 -6.70 -18.16 22.65
C ARG A 98 -5.53 -17.62 23.48
N SER A 99 -4.74 -16.69 22.89
CA SER A 99 -4.01 -15.70 23.68
C SER A 99 -4.73 -14.34 23.56
N PRO A 100 -4.66 -13.44 24.56
CA PRO A 100 -5.30 -12.11 24.46
C PRO A 100 -4.82 -11.27 23.27
N GLN A 101 -3.60 -11.48 22.80
CA GLN A 101 -3.07 -10.88 21.56
C GLN A 101 -3.71 -11.43 20.29
N SER A 102 -4.18 -12.69 20.30
CA SER A 102 -4.90 -13.29 19.18
C SER A 102 -6.31 -12.71 19.01
N ALA A 103 -6.91 -12.17 20.07
CA ALA A 103 -8.25 -11.58 19.99
C ALA A 103 -8.23 -10.23 19.25
N ILE A 104 -7.21 -9.39 19.46
CA ILE A 104 -7.05 -8.12 18.71
C ILE A 104 -6.61 -8.42 17.27
N ARG A 105 -5.71 -9.38 17.08
CA ARG A 105 -5.26 -9.82 15.75
C ARG A 105 -6.33 -10.61 14.99
N GLY A 106 -7.15 -11.38 15.67
CA GLY A 106 -8.25 -12.17 15.08
C GLY A 106 -9.45 -11.32 14.62
N SER A 107 -9.67 -10.14 15.21
CA SER A 107 -10.76 -9.25 14.78
C SER A 107 -10.44 -8.48 13.50
N ALA A 108 -9.16 -8.36 13.13
CA ALA A 108 -8.71 -7.69 11.91
C ALA A 108 -8.78 -8.58 10.65
N ILE A 109 -9.02 -9.89 10.80
CA ILE A 109 -9.25 -10.82 9.68
C ILE A 109 -10.77 -10.89 9.43
N ARG A 110 -11.33 -9.75 9.01
CA ARG A 110 -12.71 -9.73 8.51
C ARG A 110 -12.68 -9.82 7.00
N ASP A 111 -13.38 -10.81 6.50
CA ASP A 111 -13.62 -11.14 5.10
C ASP A 111 -12.35 -11.18 4.23
N PRO A 112 -11.68 -12.35 4.15
CA PRO A 112 -10.51 -12.52 3.30
C PRO A 112 -10.85 -12.43 1.80
N GLN A 113 -12.10 -12.19 1.43
CA GLN A 113 -12.56 -12.37 0.07
C GLN A 113 -12.67 -11.08 -0.75
N SER A 114 -12.89 -9.91 -0.17
CA SER A 114 -13.03 -8.67 -0.93
C SER A 114 -11.71 -7.89 -1.01
N VAL A 115 -11.37 -7.40 -2.20
CA VAL A 115 -10.27 -6.47 -2.44
C VAL A 115 -10.85 -5.06 -2.46
N GLU A 116 -10.14 -4.08 -1.87
CA GLU A 116 -10.54 -2.67 -1.94
C GLU A 116 -9.76 -1.92 -3.02
N ALA A 117 -10.44 -0.99 -3.70
CA ALA A 117 -9.85 -0.03 -4.62
C ALA A 117 -9.61 1.30 -3.89
N TRP A 118 -8.36 1.62 -3.59
CA TRP A 118 -7.97 2.91 -3.03
C TRP A 118 -7.36 3.79 -4.10
N VAL A 119 -7.72 5.06 -4.15
CA VAL A 119 -7.22 5.99 -5.16
C VAL A 119 -6.47 7.17 -4.55
N GLY A 120 -5.36 7.56 -5.17
CA GLY A 120 -4.61 8.74 -4.79
C GLY A 120 -5.29 10.00 -5.29
N VAL A 121 -5.84 10.78 -4.39
CA VAL A 121 -6.36 12.12 -4.67
C VAL A 121 -5.20 13.10 -4.57
N ASN A 122 -4.50 13.28 -5.68
CA ASN A 122 -3.25 14.02 -5.77
C ASN A 122 -3.40 15.20 -6.74
N GLY A 123 -2.68 16.28 -6.44
CA GLY A 123 -2.64 17.50 -7.24
C GLY A 123 -1.67 18.49 -6.64
N SER A 124 -1.23 19.47 -7.43
CA SER A 124 -0.34 20.54 -6.96
C SER A 124 -1.10 21.65 -6.22
N THR A 125 -2.41 21.81 -6.47
CA THR A 125 -3.24 22.86 -5.86
C THR A 125 -4.44 22.26 -5.13
N ARG A 126 -5.03 23.07 -4.22
CA ARG A 126 -6.28 22.71 -3.53
C ARG A 126 -7.42 22.44 -4.51
N ALA A 127 -7.54 23.25 -5.56
CA ALA A 127 -8.56 23.05 -6.59
C ALA A 127 -8.43 21.70 -7.28
N GLU A 128 -7.21 21.33 -7.70
CA GLU A 128 -6.93 20.02 -8.33
C GLU A 128 -7.19 18.84 -7.38
N ILE A 129 -6.91 19.00 -6.08
CA ILE A 129 -7.27 18.00 -5.06
C ILE A 129 -8.80 17.84 -4.97
N LEU A 130 -9.56 18.91 -4.96
CA LEU A 130 -11.02 18.84 -4.88
C LEU A 130 -11.64 18.22 -6.15
N ASP A 131 -11.12 18.56 -7.34
CA ASP A 131 -11.54 17.95 -8.61
C ASP A 131 -11.26 16.44 -8.62
N ASN A 132 -10.09 16.02 -8.14
CA ASN A 132 -9.74 14.60 -8.07
C ASN A 132 -10.48 13.86 -6.95
N LEU A 133 -10.85 14.55 -5.86
CA LEU A 133 -11.70 13.98 -4.82
C LEU A 133 -13.11 13.72 -5.35
N ASP A 134 -13.67 14.66 -6.11
CA ASP A 134 -14.96 14.48 -6.76
C ASP A 134 -14.93 13.31 -7.75
N ALA A 135 -13.88 13.20 -8.57
CA ALA A 135 -13.68 12.05 -9.47
C ALA A 135 -13.57 10.71 -8.70
N ALA A 136 -12.89 10.70 -7.56
CA ALA A 136 -12.79 9.50 -6.69
C ALA A 136 -14.17 9.11 -6.12
N ILE A 137 -14.98 10.08 -5.70
CA ILE A 137 -16.35 9.87 -5.23
C ILE A 137 -17.22 9.31 -6.36
N GLN A 138 -17.17 9.95 -7.54
CA GLN A 138 -17.97 9.53 -8.70
C GLN A 138 -17.61 8.15 -9.23
N SER A 139 -16.33 7.77 -9.23
CA SER A 139 -15.89 6.41 -9.56
C SER A 139 -16.39 5.39 -8.55
N GLY A 140 -16.68 5.82 -7.33
CA GLY A 140 -17.10 4.98 -6.21
C GLY A 140 -15.94 4.16 -5.64
N ALA A 141 -14.78 4.78 -5.48
CA ALA A 141 -13.64 4.18 -4.79
C ALA A 141 -14.00 3.77 -3.35
N ASP A 142 -13.34 2.72 -2.84
CA ASP A 142 -13.55 2.27 -1.46
C ASP A 142 -12.86 3.19 -0.45
N ALA A 143 -11.78 3.86 -0.85
CA ALA A 143 -11.11 4.89 -0.07
C ALA A 143 -10.28 5.82 -0.96
N ALA A 144 -9.96 7.01 -0.44
CA ALA A 144 -9.02 7.94 -1.07
C ALA A 144 -7.83 8.24 -0.16
N VAL A 145 -6.69 8.52 -0.80
CA VAL A 145 -5.43 8.83 -0.11
C VAL A 145 -5.00 10.24 -0.49
N ILE A 146 -4.84 11.12 0.49
CA ILE A 146 -4.48 12.53 0.29
C ILE A 146 -3.16 12.84 1.00
N ALA A 147 -2.20 13.45 0.29
CA ALA A 147 -0.93 13.95 0.83
C ALA A 147 -1.03 15.47 1.07
N PRO A 148 -1.44 15.94 2.26
CA PRO A 148 -1.72 17.36 2.46
C PRO A 148 -0.47 18.25 2.38
N LEU A 149 0.72 17.72 2.68
CA LEU A 149 1.97 18.46 2.56
C LEU A 149 2.51 18.54 1.12
N ALA A 150 1.92 17.79 0.18
CA ALA A 150 2.27 17.87 -1.24
C ALA A 150 1.53 19.00 -1.99
N ILE A 151 0.58 19.67 -1.34
CA ILE A 151 -0.26 20.74 -1.92
C ILE A 151 0.47 22.07 -1.82
N GLU A 152 0.87 22.65 -2.95
CA GLU A 152 1.73 23.84 -3.01
C GLU A 152 1.07 25.10 -2.43
N ASP A 153 -0.23 25.28 -2.68
CA ASP A 153 -1.01 26.43 -2.20
C ASP A 153 -1.69 26.21 -0.84
N LEU A 154 -1.26 25.18 -0.07
CA LEU A 154 -1.80 24.87 1.25
C LEU A 154 -0.70 24.92 2.33
N ALA A 155 -0.69 25.99 3.13
CA ALA A 155 0.22 26.04 4.27
C ALA A 155 -0.15 25.01 5.36
N GLU A 156 0.85 24.46 6.06
CA GLU A 156 0.64 23.47 7.13
C GLU A 156 -0.43 23.90 8.15
N ARG A 157 -0.43 25.18 8.53
CA ARG A 157 -1.39 25.75 9.50
C ARG A 157 -2.84 25.72 9.03
N ASP A 158 -3.07 25.66 7.72
CA ASP A 158 -4.38 25.71 7.08
C ASP A 158 -4.92 24.31 6.72
N ILE A 159 -4.12 23.25 6.87
CA ILE A 159 -4.51 21.87 6.53
C ILE A 159 -5.80 21.46 7.26
N VAL A 160 -5.88 21.70 8.57
CA VAL A 160 -7.07 21.31 9.35
C VAL A 160 -8.31 22.02 8.83
N ARG A 161 -8.21 23.33 8.52
CA ARG A 161 -9.32 24.12 7.98
C ARG A 161 -9.75 23.62 6.60
N PHE A 162 -8.79 23.34 5.72
CA PHE A 162 -9.07 22.81 4.38
C PHE A 162 -9.86 21.50 4.45
N PHE A 163 -9.44 20.58 5.32
CA PHE A 163 -10.18 19.33 5.50
C PHE A 163 -11.55 19.54 6.15
N GLN A 164 -11.68 20.43 7.14
CA GLN A 164 -12.94 20.67 7.85
C GLN A 164 -13.99 21.45 7.03
N ARG A 165 -13.59 22.10 5.95
CA ARG A 165 -14.48 22.88 5.07
C ARG A 165 -14.50 22.26 3.69
N ASP A 166 -13.48 22.53 2.89
CA ASP A 166 -13.51 22.27 1.45
C ASP A 166 -13.62 20.75 1.14
N VAL A 167 -12.85 19.89 1.85
CA VAL A 167 -12.95 18.43 1.71
C VAL A 167 -14.25 17.92 2.33
N ALA A 168 -14.65 18.44 3.49
CA ALA A 168 -15.89 18.02 4.17
C ALA A 168 -17.11 18.28 3.30
N ASP A 169 -17.21 19.44 2.66
CA ASP A 169 -18.36 19.81 1.81
C ASP A 169 -18.59 18.77 0.69
N LEU A 170 -17.51 18.28 0.05
CA LEU A 170 -17.61 17.23 -0.98
C LEU A 170 -17.99 15.87 -0.40
N ILE A 171 -17.37 15.47 0.74
CA ILE A 171 -17.67 14.19 1.38
C ILE A 171 -19.11 14.14 1.89
N GLU A 172 -19.62 15.23 2.47
CA GLU A 172 -20.98 15.31 2.99
C GLU A 172 -22.02 15.35 1.88
N ALA A 173 -21.72 16.01 0.75
CA ALA A 173 -22.55 15.98 -0.45
C ALA A 173 -22.67 14.59 -1.08
N SER A 174 -21.65 13.75 -0.92
CA SER A 174 -21.66 12.36 -1.37
C SER A 174 -22.43 11.48 -0.39
N LYS A 175 -23.66 11.14 -0.66
CA LYS A 175 -24.60 10.39 0.23
C LYS A 175 -24.04 9.11 0.87
N GLY A 176 -22.91 8.57 0.40
CA GLY A 176 -22.25 7.36 0.94
C GLY A 176 -21.05 7.66 1.82
N GLY A 177 -20.46 8.84 1.69
CA GLY A 177 -19.17 9.20 2.27
C GLY A 177 -18.02 8.38 1.66
N LEU A 178 -16.82 8.95 1.64
CA LEU A 178 -15.61 8.28 1.17
C LEU A 178 -14.58 8.27 2.31
N PRO A 179 -14.05 7.11 2.75
CA PRO A 179 -12.96 7.05 3.72
C PRO A 179 -11.72 7.73 3.17
N ILE A 180 -11.10 8.60 3.97
CA ILE A 180 -9.86 9.29 3.61
C ILE A 180 -8.72 8.78 4.47
N PHE A 181 -7.61 8.45 3.81
CA PHE A 181 -6.32 8.18 4.43
C PHE A 181 -5.36 9.33 4.15
N LEU A 182 -4.70 9.82 5.19
CA LEU A 182 -3.63 10.80 5.03
C LEU A 182 -2.38 10.12 4.48
N TYR A 183 -1.57 10.83 3.71
CA TYR A 183 -0.29 10.33 3.26
C TYR A 183 0.86 11.24 3.71
N ASP A 184 1.76 10.68 4.48
CA ASP A 184 2.99 11.31 4.96
C ASP A 184 4.20 10.76 4.22
N ASN A 185 4.85 11.60 3.40
CA ASN A 185 6.04 11.25 2.65
C ASN A 185 6.85 12.52 2.32
N ALA A 186 8.02 12.65 2.92
CA ALA A 186 8.89 13.81 2.73
C ALA A 186 9.34 14.04 1.28
N ASP A 187 9.44 12.97 0.48
CA ASP A 187 9.95 13.03 -0.90
C ASP A 187 8.99 13.71 -1.89
N ILE A 188 7.70 13.87 -1.51
CA ILE A 188 6.68 14.49 -2.36
C ILE A 188 6.15 15.80 -1.80
N ASN A 189 6.64 16.24 -0.65
CA ASN A 189 6.16 17.48 -0.03
C ASN A 189 6.49 18.70 -0.88
N ALA A 190 5.59 19.67 -0.89
CA ALA A 190 5.80 20.96 -1.52
C ALA A 190 6.95 21.71 -0.84
N GLN A 191 7.61 22.59 -1.59
CA GLN A 191 8.75 23.35 -1.10
C GLN A 191 8.37 24.19 0.15
N GLY A 192 9.21 24.14 1.18
CA GLY A 192 8.99 24.87 2.43
C GLY A 192 8.06 24.18 3.43
N GLN A 193 7.49 23.04 3.09
CA GLN A 193 6.70 22.26 4.02
C GLN A 193 7.60 21.46 5.01
N PRO A 194 7.10 21.13 6.22
CA PRO A 194 7.81 20.23 7.12
C PRO A 194 7.97 18.84 6.51
N PRO A 195 8.97 18.05 6.93
CA PRO A 195 9.20 16.72 6.37
C PRO A 195 8.06 15.73 6.66
N HIS A 196 7.32 15.93 7.74
CA HIS A 196 6.26 15.02 8.18
C HIS A 196 5.05 15.77 8.74
N ILE A 197 3.86 15.19 8.56
CA ILE A 197 2.62 15.70 9.15
C ILE A 197 2.74 15.59 10.69
N ARG A 198 2.59 16.69 11.39
CA ARG A 198 2.63 16.68 12.87
C ARG A 198 1.50 15.83 13.44
N THR A 199 1.79 14.99 14.41
CA THR A 199 0.80 14.11 15.05
C THR A 199 -0.41 14.87 15.62
N ARG A 200 -0.23 16.12 16.04
CA ARG A 200 -1.34 16.99 16.46
C ARG A 200 -2.33 17.29 15.32
N ILE A 201 -1.84 17.46 14.07
CA ILE A 201 -2.70 17.68 12.90
C ILE A 201 -3.49 16.40 12.63
N VAL A 202 -2.82 15.24 12.62
CA VAL A 202 -3.49 13.94 12.45
C VAL A 202 -4.54 13.73 13.55
N LYS A 203 -4.26 14.10 14.80
CA LYS A 203 -5.24 14.06 15.90
C LYS A 203 -6.48 14.92 15.62
N HIS A 204 -6.29 16.13 15.08
CA HIS A 204 -7.43 16.97 14.74
C HIS A 204 -8.23 16.39 13.56
N LEU A 205 -7.55 15.94 12.52
CA LEU A 205 -8.19 15.36 11.33
C LEU A 205 -8.89 14.03 11.65
N SER A 206 -8.33 13.21 12.53
CA SER A 206 -8.95 11.93 12.92
C SER A 206 -10.31 12.07 13.62
N ARG A 207 -10.66 13.27 14.12
CA ARG A 207 -12.00 13.55 14.66
C ARG A 207 -13.08 13.61 13.57
N LEU A 208 -12.68 13.86 12.33
CA LEU A 208 -13.59 13.81 11.20
C LEU A 208 -14.02 12.35 10.96
N PRO A 209 -15.32 12.06 10.83
CA PRO A 209 -15.83 10.69 10.80
C PRO A 209 -15.32 9.89 9.60
N TRP A 210 -14.90 10.56 8.54
CA TRP A 210 -14.42 9.98 7.30
C TRP A 210 -12.88 9.89 7.18
N VAL A 211 -12.11 10.49 8.11
CA VAL A 211 -10.65 10.26 8.16
C VAL A 211 -10.37 8.97 8.91
N ARG A 212 -9.82 7.98 8.23
CA ARG A 212 -9.73 6.59 8.69
C ARG A 212 -8.32 6.05 8.85
N GLY A 213 -7.31 6.82 8.52
CA GLY A 213 -5.94 6.34 8.72
C GLY A 213 -4.87 7.24 8.16
N VAL A 214 -3.65 6.75 8.23
CA VAL A 214 -2.46 7.40 7.66
C VAL A 214 -1.51 6.35 7.07
N LYS A 215 -1.06 6.60 5.83
CA LYS A 215 0.07 5.93 5.19
C LYS A 215 1.33 6.73 5.47
N VAL A 216 2.39 6.08 5.94
CA VAL A 216 3.64 6.74 6.35
C VAL A 216 4.82 6.14 5.60
N SER A 217 5.38 6.88 4.64
CA SER A 217 6.63 6.54 3.94
C SER A 217 7.79 7.27 4.61
N ALA A 218 8.28 6.70 5.71
CA ALA A 218 9.32 7.31 6.53
C ALA A 218 10.11 6.26 7.31
N SER A 219 11.06 6.70 8.14
CA SER A 219 11.83 5.84 9.01
C SER A 219 10.98 5.19 10.11
N ARG A 220 11.46 4.09 10.68
CA ARG A 220 10.85 3.41 11.84
C ARG A 220 10.54 4.38 12.99
N ARG A 221 11.44 5.38 13.23
CA ARG A 221 11.25 6.38 14.28
C ARG A 221 10.01 7.24 14.04
N VAL A 222 9.80 7.67 12.81
CA VAL A 222 8.64 8.51 12.42
C VAL A 222 7.35 7.69 12.55
N ILE A 223 7.32 6.47 12.01
CA ILE A 223 6.17 5.57 12.17
C ILE A 223 5.87 5.35 13.66
N GLY A 224 6.91 5.17 14.49
CA GLY A 224 6.77 5.03 15.94
C GLY A 224 6.11 6.23 16.63
N ASN A 225 6.24 7.44 16.09
CA ASN A 225 5.51 8.61 16.61
C ASN A 225 4.01 8.51 16.34
N TYR A 226 3.62 8.04 15.15
CA TYR A 226 2.21 7.84 14.80
C TYR A 226 1.57 6.72 15.60
N THR A 227 2.26 5.59 15.78
CA THR A 227 1.76 4.45 16.56
C THR A 227 1.55 4.79 18.03
N LYS A 228 2.46 5.58 18.63
CA LYS A 228 2.32 6.09 20.00
C LYS A 228 1.17 7.11 20.14
N ALA A 229 0.98 7.93 19.12
CA ALA A 229 -0.07 8.95 19.15
C ALA A 229 -1.46 8.39 18.78
N ALA A 230 -1.54 7.18 18.22
CA ALA A 230 -2.77 6.58 17.70
C ALA A 230 -3.86 6.43 18.75
N LEU A 231 -3.49 6.23 20.01
CA LEU A 231 -4.41 6.24 21.17
C LEU A 231 -5.28 7.51 21.23
N HIS A 232 -4.77 8.63 20.71
CA HIS A 232 -5.46 9.92 20.72
C HIS A 232 -6.21 10.22 19.44
N TYR A 233 -6.22 9.31 18.47
CA TYR A 233 -6.85 9.54 17.15
C TYR A 233 -8.31 9.11 17.16
N LYS A 234 -8.57 7.82 17.21
CA LYS A 234 -9.89 7.20 17.24
C LYS A 234 -9.87 5.98 18.16
N LEU A 235 -11.03 5.35 18.32
CA LEU A 235 -11.13 4.06 19.01
C LEU A 235 -10.29 2.99 18.27
N PRO A 236 -9.79 1.97 18.98
CA PRO A 236 -9.08 0.86 18.37
C PRO A 236 -9.88 0.22 17.23
N GLY A 237 -9.22 0.02 16.09
CA GLY A 237 -9.83 -0.53 14.87
C GLY A 237 -10.51 0.49 13.95
N GLU A 238 -10.70 1.75 14.39
CA GLU A 238 -11.30 2.80 13.54
C GLU A 238 -10.29 3.64 12.76
N PHE A 239 -8.99 3.55 13.10
CA PHE A 239 -7.92 4.30 12.47
C PHE A 239 -6.75 3.39 12.14
N GLY A 240 -6.40 3.27 10.85
CA GLY A 240 -5.32 2.44 10.34
C GLY A 240 -4.02 3.20 10.15
N ILE A 241 -2.89 2.59 10.53
CA ILE A 241 -1.55 3.06 10.18
C ILE A 241 -0.96 2.08 9.18
N TYR A 242 -0.43 2.59 8.05
CA TYR A 242 0.14 1.77 6.98
C TYR A 242 1.61 2.13 6.76
N ILE A 243 2.44 1.12 6.71
CA ILE A 243 3.89 1.25 6.46
C ILE A 243 4.11 1.49 4.98
N GLY A 244 4.62 2.67 4.60
CA GLY A 244 4.92 3.01 3.20
C GLY A 244 6.33 2.62 2.76
N ASN A 245 7.28 2.44 3.69
CA ASN A 245 8.57 1.81 3.42
C ASN A 245 8.45 0.32 3.76
N ALA A 246 8.15 -0.49 2.75
CA ALA A 246 7.70 -1.86 2.93
C ALA A 246 8.70 -2.75 3.67
N MET A 247 10.01 -2.55 3.50
CA MET A 247 11.05 -3.35 4.17
C MET A 247 11.03 -3.23 5.70
N LEU A 248 10.42 -2.17 6.24
CA LEU A 248 10.29 -2.01 7.70
C LEU A 248 9.40 -3.06 8.37
N ILE A 249 8.56 -3.80 7.64
CA ILE A 249 7.78 -4.90 8.23
C ILE A 249 8.69 -5.94 8.87
N PHE A 250 9.83 -6.23 8.26
CA PHE A 250 10.81 -7.19 8.77
C PHE A 250 11.53 -6.76 10.05
N GLU A 251 11.39 -5.49 10.44
CA GLU A 251 11.96 -4.96 11.68
C GLU A 251 10.89 -4.67 12.74
N MET A 252 9.70 -4.26 12.31
CA MET A 252 8.65 -3.77 13.23
C MET A 252 7.87 -4.89 13.90
N TYR A 253 7.76 -6.05 13.25
CA TYR A 253 6.97 -7.19 13.75
C TYR A 253 7.82 -8.32 14.32
N ARG A 254 9.15 -8.17 14.35
CA ARG A 254 10.02 -9.17 15.01
C ARG A 254 9.71 -9.22 16.50
N PRO A 255 9.46 -10.41 17.07
CA PRO A 255 9.35 -10.56 18.52
C PRO A 255 10.67 -10.19 19.17
N SER A 256 10.59 -9.57 20.34
CA SER A 256 11.78 -9.32 21.13
C SER A 256 12.27 -10.64 21.72
N HIS A 257 13.52 -11.00 21.45
CA HIS A 257 14.10 -12.23 21.96
C HIS A 257 14.38 -12.15 23.47
N GLY A 258 14.15 -13.28 24.15
CA GLY A 258 14.43 -13.48 25.57
C GLY A 258 13.35 -12.95 26.52
N LEU A 259 13.47 -13.36 27.80
CA LEU A 259 12.49 -13.02 28.87
C LEU A 259 12.32 -11.52 29.06
N PHE A 260 13.40 -10.75 29.06
CA PHE A 260 13.35 -9.29 29.19
C PHE A 260 12.72 -8.59 27.98
N GLY A 261 12.93 -9.14 26.78
CA GLY A 261 12.30 -8.64 25.55
C GLY A 261 10.78 -8.79 25.61
N ARG A 262 10.28 -9.96 25.94
CA ARG A 262 8.85 -10.27 26.07
C ARG A 262 8.18 -9.45 27.18
N PHE A 263 8.87 -9.28 28.32
CA PHE A 263 8.37 -8.45 29.41
C PHE A 263 8.26 -6.98 28.97
N ARG A 264 9.28 -6.46 28.29
CA ARG A 264 9.27 -5.08 27.77
C ARG A 264 8.18 -4.86 26.71
N GLU A 265 7.89 -5.83 25.87
CA GLU A 265 6.81 -5.77 24.89
C GLU A 265 5.44 -5.78 25.57
N GLY A 266 5.20 -6.72 26.49
CA GLY A 266 3.96 -6.77 27.26
C GLY A 266 3.71 -5.50 28.06
N TRP A 267 4.75 -4.95 28.66
CA TRP A 267 4.70 -3.69 29.38
C TRP A 267 4.41 -2.51 28.45
N ARG A 268 5.07 -2.45 27.30
CA ARG A 268 4.81 -1.42 26.27
C ARG A 268 3.39 -1.48 25.74
N ASP A 269 2.90 -2.67 25.42
CA ASP A 269 1.57 -2.87 24.86
C ASP A 269 0.48 -2.56 25.90
N HIS A 270 0.73 -2.91 27.17
CA HIS A 270 -0.20 -2.65 28.25
C HIS A 270 -0.23 -1.18 28.68
N LEU A 271 0.93 -0.54 28.89
CA LEU A 271 1.00 0.84 29.38
C LEU A 271 0.84 1.91 28.30
N LEU A 272 1.33 1.64 27.08
CA LEU A 272 1.33 2.62 26.01
C LEU A 272 0.15 2.44 25.05
N HIS A 273 -0.71 1.44 25.27
CA HIS A 273 -1.79 1.08 24.33
C HIS A 273 -1.31 1.15 22.88
N TYR A 274 -0.13 0.54 22.63
CA TYR A 274 0.52 0.58 21.34
C TYR A 274 -0.40 0.06 20.24
N THR A 275 -0.68 0.91 19.26
CA THR A 275 -1.46 0.53 18.06
C THR A 275 -0.49 0.18 16.95
N PRO A 276 -0.27 -1.11 16.65
CA PRO A 276 0.63 -1.50 15.59
C PRO A 276 0.07 -1.05 14.23
N PRO A 277 0.93 -0.79 13.24
CA PRO A 277 0.47 -0.65 11.87
C PRO A 277 -0.33 -1.88 11.44
N ILE A 278 -1.39 -1.69 10.67
CA ILE A 278 -2.29 -2.78 10.24
C ILE A 278 -2.09 -3.19 8.79
N GLY A 279 -1.20 -2.53 8.07
CA GLY A 279 -0.93 -2.86 6.68
C GLY A 279 0.41 -2.32 6.19
N VAL A 280 0.83 -2.85 5.06
CA VAL A 280 2.04 -2.47 4.34
C VAL A 280 1.69 -2.04 2.92
N VAL A 281 2.37 -0.99 2.44
CA VAL A 281 2.23 -0.49 1.07
C VAL A 281 3.52 -0.79 0.33
N SER A 282 3.49 -1.74 -0.61
CA SER A 282 4.68 -2.23 -1.32
C SER A 282 4.60 -2.03 -2.82
N GLY A 283 5.48 -1.17 -3.37
CA GLY A 283 5.68 -1.03 -4.82
C GLY A 283 6.19 -2.31 -5.48
N PRO A 284 7.25 -2.97 -4.95
CA PRO A 284 7.74 -4.25 -5.47
C PRO A 284 6.71 -5.36 -5.56
N ALA A 285 5.62 -5.28 -4.81
CA ALA A 285 4.51 -6.23 -4.91
C ALA A 285 3.76 -6.20 -6.26
N ASN A 286 4.03 -5.22 -7.13
CA ASN A 286 3.61 -5.28 -8.53
C ASN A 286 4.24 -6.48 -9.28
N CYS A 287 5.46 -6.88 -8.94
CA CYS A 287 6.17 -8.00 -9.56
C CYS A 287 6.05 -9.29 -8.77
N LEU A 288 5.98 -9.20 -7.46
CA LEU A 288 6.02 -10.31 -6.51
C LEU A 288 4.81 -10.25 -5.53
N PRO A 289 3.56 -10.23 -6.04
CA PRO A 289 2.39 -10.00 -5.20
C PRO A 289 2.15 -11.09 -4.14
N ARG A 290 2.34 -12.36 -4.50
CA ARG A 290 2.18 -13.51 -3.58
C ARG A 290 3.24 -13.52 -2.50
N GLU A 291 4.48 -13.25 -2.89
CA GLU A 291 5.64 -13.23 -2.02
C GLU A 291 5.50 -12.10 -0.97
N TRP A 292 5.09 -10.91 -1.40
CA TRP A 292 4.82 -9.79 -0.49
C TRP A 292 3.62 -10.04 0.42
N GLN A 293 2.56 -10.66 -0.09
CA GLN A 293 1.41 -11.04 0.74
C GLN A 293 1.83 -12.07 1.80
N LYS A 294 2.67 -13.04 1.43
CA LYS A 294 3.19 -14.02 2.39
C LYS A 294 4.14 -13.36 3.39
N ALA A 295 5.05 -12.49 2.93
CA ALA A 295 5.93 -11.72 3.80
C ALA A 295 5.15 -10.94 4.86
N TRP A 296 4.08 -10.26 4.44
CA TRP A 296 3.19 -9.56 5.36
C TRP A 296 2.59 -10.51 6.41
N ARG A 297 2.00 -11.63 5.97
CA ARG A 297 1.36 -12.60 6.88
C ARG A 297 2.34 -13.21 7.86
N VAL A 298 3.52 -13.57 7.40
CA VAL A 298 4.59 -14.14 8.22
C VAL A 298 5.07 -13.14 9.27
N CYS A 299 5.33 -11.89 8.87
CA CYS A 299 5.69 -10.82 9.81
C CYS A 299 4.57 -10.54 10.82
N TRP A 300 3.31 -10.48 10.35
CA TRP A 300 2.15 -10.28 11.21
C TRP A 300 1.96 -11.39 12.23
N ALA A 301 2.24 -12.64 11.83
CA ALA A 301 2.22 -13.81 12.71
C ALA A 301 3.44 -13.91 13.63
N SER A 302 4.48 -13.06 13.41
CA SER A 302 5.76 -13.09 14.14
C SER A 302 6.49 -14.43 14.02
N ASP A 303 6.49 -15.02 12.81
CA ASP A 303 7.25 -16.25 12.48
C ASP A 303 8.68 -15.85 12.06
N ASP A 304 9.65 -16.08 12.94
CA ASP A 304 11.03 -15.60 12.74
C ASP A 304 11.76 -16.31 11.61
N GLU A 305 11.57 -17.64 11.47
CA GLU A 305 12.29 -18.44 10.46
C GLU A 305 11.86 -18.03 9.04
N LEU A 306 10.56 -17.95 8.81
CA LEU A 306 10.03 -17.54 7.52
C LEU A 306 10.24 -16.04 7.26
N THR A 307 10.26 -15.20 8.30
CA THR A 307 10.54 -13.76 8.17
C THR A 307 11.89 -13.51 7.52
N ASP A 308 12.93 -14.24 7.91
CA ASP A 308 14.27 -14.06 7.32
C ASP A 308 14.33 -14.54 5.85
N VAL A 309 13.60 -15.59 5.49
CA VAL A 309 13.50 -16.06 4.10
C VAL A 309 12.86 -15.01 3.20
N TYR A 310 11.71 -14.46 3.63
CA TYR A 310 11.03 -13.42 2.84
C TYR A 310 11.76 -12.08 2.85
N LYS A 311 12.47 -11.76 3.93
CA LYS A 311 13.33 -10.57 3.98
C LYS A 311 14.46 -10.67 2.95
N ASP A 312 15.15 -11.81 2.85
CA ASP A 312 16.21 -12.03 1.85
C ASP A 312 15.65 -11.85 0.44
N LEU A 313 14.51 -12.47 0.13
CA LEU A 313 13.86 -12.34 -1.17
C LEU A 313 13.54 -10.89 -1.53
N CYS A 314 12.86 -10.18 -0.61
CA CYS A 314 12.44 -8.80 -0.86
C CYS A 314 13.65 -7.86 -0.98
N SER A 315 14.71 -8.09 -0.18
CA SER A 315 15.97 -7.33 -0.27
C SER A 315 16.65 -7.51 -1.62
N ARG A 316 16.70 -8.74 -2.15
CA ARG A 316 17.26 -9.01 -3.49
C ARG A 316 16.55 -8.23 -4.59
N PHE A 317 15.21 -8.15 -4.54
CA PHE A 317 14.49 -7.34 -5.51
C PHE A 317 14.85 -5.86 -5.41
N GLU A 318 14.98 -5.30 -4.20
CA GLU A 318 15.42 -3.91 -4.04
C GLU A 318 16.87 -3.71 -4.53
N GLU A 319 17.74 -4.68 -4.28
CA GLU A 319 19.15 -4.60 -4.71
C GLU A 319 19.29 -4.54 -6.22
N ILE A 320 18.56 -5.36 -6.98
CA ILE A 320 18.63 -5.36 -8.45
C ILE A 320 18.00 -4.11 -9.09
N CYS A 321 17.22 -3.33 -8.34
CA CYS A 321 16.67 -2.05 -8.79
C CYS A 321 17.64 -0.87 -8.67
N GLY A 322 18.83 -1.06 -8.09
CA GLY A 322 19.82 -0.01 -7.86
C GLY A 322 21.00 -0.11 -8.82
N PHE A 323 21.32 1.01 -9.49
CA PHE A 323 22.41 1.10 -10.46
C PHE A 323 23.44 2.13 -10.01
N ASP A 324 24.73 1.90 -10.32
CA ASP A 324 25.76 2.92 -10.14
C ASP A 324 25.66 3.95 -11.28
N GLU A 325 25.53 5.22 -10.92
CA GLU A 325 25.56 6.35 -11.84
C GLU A 325 26.57 7.39 -11.32
N GLY A 326 27.79 7.34 -11.84
CA GLY A 326 28.86 8.27 -11.45
C GLY A 326 29.28 8.16 -9.99
N GLY A 327 29.40 6.92 -9.48
CA GLY A 327 29.82 6.62 -8.10
C GLY A 327 28.70 6.79 -7.06
N ARG A 328 27.46 6.94 -7.51
CA ARG A 328 26.27 6.99 -6.64
C ARG A 328 25.29 5.91 -7.03
N ARG A 329 24.79 5.16 -6.03
CA ARG A 329 23.71 4.22 -6.24
C ARG A 329 22.40 4.97 -6.45
N VAL A 330 21.78 4.74 -7.62
CA VAL A 330 20.50 5.35 -8.01
C VAL A 330 19.44 4.26 -8.13
N MET A 331 18.37 4.40 -7.36
CA MET A 331 17.24 3.49 -7.43
C MET A 331 16.33 3.83 -8.61
N LYS A 332 16.03 2.83 -9.45
CA LYS A 332 15.13 2.95 -10.61
C LYS A 332 13.94 1.99 -10.47
N THR A 333 13.41 1.86 -9.27
CA THR A 333 12.41 0.86 -8.89
C THR A 333 11.20 0.84 -9.83
N ILE A 334 10.64 2.00 -10.21
CA ILE A 334 9.46 2.06 -11.10
C ILE A 334 9.80 1.50 -12.48
N ALA A 335 10.94 1.88 -13.07
CA ALA A 335 11.36 1.39 -14.37
C ALA A 335 11.66 -0.12 -14.34
N CYS A 336 12.25 -0.62 -13.24
CA CYS A 336 12.49 -2.03 -13.00
C CYS A 336 11.18 -2.82 -12.88
N ILE A 337 10.21 -2.31 -12.13
CA ILE A 337 8.88 -2.94 -12.01
C ILE A 337 8.22 -3.06 -13.39
N LYS A 338 8.20 -1.99 -14.18
CA LYS A 338 7.62 -2.03 -15.53
C LYS A 338 8.37 -3.01 -16.44
N CYS A 339 9.71 -3.03 -16.36
CA CYS A 339 10.52 -3.99 -17.11
C CYS A 339 10.19 -5.44 -16.72
N ALA A 340 10.09 -5.74 -15.42
CA ALA A 340 9.73 -7.06 -14.90
C ALA A 340 8.33 -7.50 -15.40
N LEU A 341 7.34 -6.60 -15.36
CA LEU A 341 5.99 -6.90 -15.85
C LEU A 341 5.94 -7.15 -17.38
N VAL A 342 6.82 -6.50 -18.16
CA VAL A 342 6.99 -6.83 -19.57
C VAL A 342 7.57 -8.24 -19.74
N MET A 343 8.60 -8.60 -18.95
CA MET A 343 9.21 -9.93 -18.97
C MET A 343 8.21 -11.03 -18.58
N ASP A 344 7.32 -10.74 -17.62
CA ASP A 344 6.27 -11.66 -17.16
C ASP A 344 5.05 -11.67 -18.11
N GLY A 345 5.06 -10.90 -19.21
CA GLY A 345 3.99 -10.84 -20.20
C GLY A 345 2.70 -10.15 -19.71
N VAL A 346 2.77 -9.41 -18.62
CA VAL A 346 1.61 -8.70 -18.04
C VAL A 346 1.30 -7.42 -18.84
N ILE A 347 2.33 -6.69 -19.25
CA ILE A 347 2.23 -5.46 -20.05
C ILE A 347 3.14 -5.53 -21.26
N SER A 348 2.86 -4.73 -22.29
CA SER A 348 3.67 -4.67 -23.52
C SER A 348 4.71 -3.55 -23.49
N SER A 349 4.49 -2.50 -22.69
CA SER A 349 5.34 -1.30 -22.65
C SER A 349 5.90 -1.05 -21.26
N ALA A 350 7.22 -0.85 -21.17
CA ALA A 350 7.91 -0.39 -19.98
C ALA A 350 8.09 1.14 -19.94
N ALA A 351 7.31 1.89 -20.75
CA ALA A 351 7.37 3.34 -20.77
C ALA A 351 7.10 3.93 -19.40
N VAL A 352 7.92 4.90 -19.00
CA VAL A 352 7.79 5.61 -17.71
C VAL A 352 7.29 7.03 -17.93
N GLY A 353 6.64 7.59 -16.93
CA GLY A 353 6.16 8.96 -16.96
C GLY A 353 7.30 9.97 -17.15
N ARG A 354 6.97 11.14 -17.72
CA ARG A 354 7.94 12.20 -18.00
C ARG A 354 8.71 12.59 -16.74
N GLY A 355 10.06 12.46 -16.78
CA GLY A 355 10.95 12.75 -15.65
C GLY A 355 11.16 11.59 -14.66
N THR A 356 10.53 10.43 -14.87
CA THR A 356 10.95 9.20 -14.20
C THR A 356 12.24 8.69 -14.84
N LYS A 357 13.20 8.26 -14.02
CA LYS A 357 14.47 7.69 -14.51
C LYS A 357 14.22 6.35 -15.17
N ALA A 358 14.34 6.32 -16.51
CA ALA A 358 14.27 5.09 -17.29
C ALA A 358 15.57 4.26 -17.14
N LEU A 359 15.49 2.98 -17.49
CA LEU A 359 16.68 2.12 -17.62
C LEU A 359 17.39 2.42 -18.96
N SER A 360 18.72 2.50 -18.96
CA SER A 360 19.49 2.41 -20.19
C SER A 360 19.38 0.99 -20.79
N VAL A 361 19.81 0.82 -22.05
CA VAL A 361 19.83 -0.50 -22.70
C VAL A 361 20.67 -1.51 -21.90
N GLU A 362 21.82 -1.07 -21.38
CA GLU A 362 22.72 -1.89 -20.59
C GLU A 362 22.10 -2.23 -19.22
N GLN A 363 21.55 -1.22 -18.53
CA GLN A 363 20.87 -1.43 -17.24
C GLN A 363 19.66 -2.36 -17.38
N LYS A 364 18.91 -2.24 -18.48
CA LYS A 364 17.81 -3.16 -18.79
C LYS A 364 18.30 -4.60 -18.92
N LYS A 365 19.41 -4.82 -19.64
CA LYS A 365 20.00 -6.16 -19.78
C LYS A 365 20.41 -6.74 -18.43
N ILE A 366 21.18 -5.97 -17.63
CA ILE A 366 21.60 -6.39 -16.29
C ILE A 366 20.38 -6.73 -15.43
N PHE A 367 19.38 -5.86 -15.40
CA PHE A 367 18.16 -6.10 -14.63
C PHE A 367 17.42 -7.35 -15.08
N CYS A 368 17.31 -7.60 -16.39
CA CYS A 368 16.64 -8.80 -16.91
C CYS A 368 17.33 -10.08 -16.44
N ASP A 369 18.67 -10.13 -16.51
CA ASP A 369 19.46 -11.30 -16.11
C ASP A 369 19.29 -11.56 -14.59
N GLU A 370 19.39 -10.53 -13.77
CA GLU A 370 19.20 -10.61 -12.31
C GLU A 370 17.75 -10.96 -11.93
N TYR A 371 16.77 -10.42 -12.62
CA TYR A 371 15.36 -10.73 -12.37
C TYR A 371 15.03 -12.19 -12.71
N TYR A 372 15.57 -12.74 -13.80
CA TYR A 372 15.44 -14.18 -14.10
C TYR A 372 16.05 -15.04 -12.99
N ALA A 373 17.24 -14.67 -12.50
CA ALA A 373 17.87 -15.38 -11.39
C ALA A 373 17.03 -15.32 -10.11
N LEU A 374 16.41 -14.15 -9.82
CA LEU A 374 15.51 -13.98 -8.70
C LEU A 374 14.24 -14.86 -8.84
N ARG A 375 13.63 -14.91 -10.04
CA ARG A 375 12.45 -15.76 -10.30
C ARG A 375 12.78 -17.24 -10.15
N ASP A 376 13.96 -17.67 -10.58
CA ASP A 376 14.43 -19.05 -10.37
C ASP A 376 14.67 -19.35 -8.89
N TYR A 377 15.24 -18.42 -8.13
CA TYR A 377 15.38 -18.52 -6.68
C TYR A 377 14.02 -18.68 -5.99
N VAL A 378 13.01 -17.85 -6.34
CA VAL A 378 11.64 -17.95 -5.83
C VAL A 378 11.09 -19.35 -6.07
N ARG A 379 11.16 -19.83 -7.32
CA ARG A 379 10.66 -21.16 -7.70
C ARG A 379 11.33 -22.29 -6.89
N LYS A 380 12.63 -22.23 -6.73
CA LYS A 380 13.39 -23.30 -6.06
C LYS A 380 13.25 -23.31 -4.53
N LYS A 381 13.16 -22.13 -3.90
CA LYS A 381 13.14 -22.04 -2.43
C LYS A 381 11.77 -21.80 -1.82
N ILE A 382 10.91 -21.07 -2.48
CA ILE A 382 9.65 -20.62 -1.91
C ILE A 382 8.49 -21.52 -2.33
N ASP A 383 8.39 -21.91 -3.59
CA ASP A 383 7.33 -22.83 -4.05
C ASP A 383 7.46 -24.23 -3.41
N LEU A 384 8.67 -24.69 -3.09
CA LEU A 384 8.87 -25.95 -2.36
C LEU A 384 8.38 -25.89 -0.91
N THR A 385 8.48 -24.74 -0.23
CA THR A 385 7.94 -24.57 1.13
C THR A 385 6.41 -24.52 1.17
N TRP A 386 5.76 -24.18 0.05
CA TRP A 386 4.31 -24.24 -0.08
C TRP A 386 3.77 -25.67 -0.14
N GLN A 387 4.49 -26.58 -0.75
CA GLN A 387 4.08 -27.99 -0.87
C GLN A 387 4.21 -28.75 0.48
N THR A 388 5.12 -28.34 1.34
CA THR A 388 5.30 -28.94 2.67
C THR A 388 4.40 -28.38 3.77
N ALA A 389 3.81 -27.21 3.58
CA ALA A 389 2.91 -26.58 4.56
C ALA A 389 1.42 -26.90 4.34
N THR A 390 1.10 -27.67 3.29
CA THR A 390 -0.26 -28.12 2.94
C THR A 390 -0.48 -29.62 3.16
N CYS A 391 0.48 -30.33 3.76
CA CYS A 391 0.32 -31.71 4.21
C CYS A 391 0.00 -31.82 5.69
#